data_7ef1ff56fffb61e20396818c753da02b
#
_entry.id   7ef1ff56fffb61e20396818c753da02b
#
_cell.length_a   1.000
_cell.length_b   1.000
_cell.length_c   1.000
_cell.angle_alpha   90.00
_cell.angle_beta   90.00
_cell.angle_gamma   90.00
#
_symmetry.space_group_name_H-M   'P 1'
#
loop_
_entity.id
_entity.type
_entity.pdbx_description
1 polymer ?
#
loop_
_entity_poly.entity_id
_entity_poly.type
_entity_poly.pdbx_seq_one_letter_code
_entity_poly.pdbx_strand_id
1 'polypeptide(L)'
;YGQEAAEMERQIDQRDLADEIKDAAPADQLLVLAPLTGRDPDDALTGIPYNKGAWFLQFLEQRFGREVFDPFLRGWFDDHAFQSVNSDQFVAYLRKNLLPKNPNAVTEAELTEWLNQPGIPASAPRAQSRGFAVVDTARIAWLGSKSVPNPQVTSEWTTQQWVHFIDGMGETLTVEQLAQLDAAYKFTGTPNGEIAMRWYPLAIRSGYAEALPAASEFIERVGRRKLIMPIYEALVKTPEGL
;
A
#
# COMPACT_ATOMS: atom_id res chain seq x y z
N TYR A 1 4.75 12.51 -12.82
CA TYR A 1 5.66 11.71 -11.97
C TYR A 1 6.39 10.61 -12.75
N GLY A 2 5.91 10.16 -13.91
CA GLY A 2 6.54 9.16 -14.75
C GLY A 2 6.24 7.70 -14.36
N GLN A 3 6.67 6.76 -15.22
CA GLN A 3 6.36 5.34 -15.09
C GLN A 3 6.95 4.72 -13.82
N GLU A 4 8.18 5.09 -13.45
CA GLU A 4 8.86 4.54 -12.27
C GLU A 4 8.14 4.89 -10.97
N ALA A 5 7.65 6.13 -10.84
CA ALA A 5 6.84 6.53 -9.68
C ALA A 5 5.52 5.75 -9.61
N ALA A 6 4.87 5.51 -10.74
CA ALA A 6 3.66 4.69 -10.80
C ALA A 6 3.93 3.23 -10.41
N GLU A 7 5.08 2.65 -10.79
CA GLU A 7 5.47 1.30 -10.38
C GLU A 7 5.77 1.23 -8.88
N MET A 8 6.40 2.25 -8.29
CA MET A 8 6.60 2.34 -6.84
C MET A 8 5.26 2.35 -6.08
N GLU A 9 4.31 3.19 -6.50
CA GLU A 9 2.98 3.25 -5.87
C GLU A 9 2.25 1.91 -5.99
N ARG A 10 2.21 1.31 -7.17
CA ARG A 10 1.61 -0.02 -7.37
C ARG A 10 2.22 -1.09 -6.47
N GLN A 11 3.54 -1.07 -6.29
CA GLN A 11 4.23 -2.04 -5.43
C GLN A 11 3.89 -1.83 -3.95
N ILE A 12 3.71 -0.58 -3.52
CA ILE A 12 3.23 -0.24 -2.17
C ILE A 12 1.80 -0.75 -1.99
N ASP A 13 0.88 -0.38 -2.89
CA ASP A 13 -0.53 -0.78 -2.84
C ASP A 13 -0.68 -2.31 -2.81
N GLN A 14 0.13 -3.03 -3.60
CA GLN A 14 0.13 -4.49 -3.62
C GLN A 14 0.62 -5.11 -2.31
N ARG A 15 1.63 -4.51 -1.66
CA ARG A 15 2.09 -4.94 -0.35
C ARG A 15 1.05 -4.65 0.73
N ASP A 16 0.53 -3.45 0.75
CA ASP A 16 -0.47 -3.01 1.75
C ASP A 16 -1.74 -3.88 1.64
N LEU A 17 -2.18 -4.21 0.43
CA LEU A 17 -3.28 -5.16 0.20
C LEU A 17 -2.94 -6.56 0.72
N ALA A 18 -1.72 -7.05 0.47
CA ALA A 18 -1.32 -8.38 0.93
C ALA A 18 -1.29 -8.47 2.46
N ASP A 19 -0.94 -7.39 3.15
CA ASP A 19 -0.96 -7.32 4.60
C ASP A 19 -2.40 -7.22 5.14
N GLU A 20 -3.25 -6.38 4.55
CA GLU A 20 -4.65 -6.23 4.95
C GLU A 20 -5.46 -7.54 4.78
N ILE A 21 -5.21 -8.29 3.72
CA ILE A 21 -5.85 -9.59 3.47
C ILE A 21 -5.54 -10.62 4.57
N LYS A 22 -4.37 -10.58 5.20
CA LYS A 22 -4.01 -11.53 6.26
C LYS A 22 -4.95 -11.44 7.46
N ASP A 23 -5.41 -10.23 7.77
CA ASP A 23 -6.25 -9.95 8.95
C ASP A 23 -7.74 -9.91 8.62
N ALA A 24 -8.12 -9.79 7.34
CA ALA A 24 -9.49 -9.69 6.89
C ALA A 24 -10.19 -11.06 6.81
N ALA A 25 -11.46 -11.11 7.22
CA ALA A 25 -12.28 -12.31 7.02
C ALA A 25 -12.42 -12.63 5.51
N PRO A 26 -12.43 -13.90 5.09
CA PRO A 26 -12.52 -14.26 3.67
C PRO A 26 -13.70 -13.60 2.92
N ALA A 27 -14.83 -13.43 3.59
CA ALA A 27 -16.01 -12.79 3.00
C ALA A 27 -15.83 -11.30 2.70
N ASP A 28 -14.92 -10.62 3.42
CA ASP A 28 -14.64 -9.19 3.27
C ASP A 28 -13.51 -8.92 2.25
N GLN A 29 -12.90 -9.98 1.69
CA GLN A 29 -11.84 -9.88 0.69
C GLN A 29 -12.35 -9.87 -0.76
N LEU A 30 -13.66 -9.91 -0.96
CA LEU A 30 -14.29 -10.00 -2.28
C LEU A 30 -14.47 -8.60 -2.88
N LEU A 31 -14.36 -8.48 -4.21
CA LEU A 31 -14.77 -7.24 -4.92
C LEU A 31 -16.29 -7.14 -5.07
N VAL A 32 -16.98 -8.29 -5.15
CA VAL A 32 -18.44 -8.36 -5.08
C VAL A 32 -18.82 -8.87 -3.70
N LEU A 33 -19.03 -7.94 -2.78
CA LEU A 33 -19.40 -8.28 -1.40
C LEU A 33 -20.80 -8.91 -1.35
N ALA A 34 -20.96 -9.89 -0.47
CA ALA A 34 -22.28 -10.39 -0.11
C ALA A 34 -23.10 -9.28 0.59
N PRO A 35 -24.45 -9.40 0.60
CA PRO A 35 -25.29 -8.46 1.33
C PRO A 35 -24.86 -8.35 2.80
N LEU A 36 -24.67 -7.11 3.28
CA LEU A 36 -24.21 -6.80 4.65
C LEU A 36 -25.36 -6.81 5.66
N THR A 37 -26.30 -7.77 5.54
CA THR A 37 -27.47 -7.84 6.41
C THR A 37 -27.05 -8.00 7.87
N GLY A 38 -27.42 -7.04 8.70
CA GLY A 38 -27.11 -7.04 10.15
C GLY A 38 -25.69 -6.58 10.51
N ARG A 39 -24.89 -6.10 9.54
CA ARG A 39 -23.60 -5.45 9.78
C ARG A 39 -23.69 -3.96 9.46
N ASP A 40 -22.91 -3.16 10.17
CA ASP A 40 -22.68 -1.78 9.77
C ASP A 40 -21.90 -1.78 8.42
N PRO A 41 -22.41 -1.10 7.37
CA PRO A 41 -21.70 -1.00 6.11
C PRO A 41 -20.27 -0.42 6.24
N ASP A 42 -20.05 0.47 7.19
CA ASP A 42 -18.74 1.07 7.44
C ASP A 42 -17.72 0.06 7.98
N ASP A 43 -18.15 -1.00 8.67
CA ASP A 43 -17.26 -2.09 9.11
C ASP A 43 -16.73 -2.94 7.94
N ALA A 44 -17.41 -2.94 6.80
CA ALA A 44 -16.98 -3.63 5.59
C ALA A 44 -16.20 -2.71 4.62
N LEU A 45 -16.12 -1.41 4.91
CA LEU A 45 -15.41 -0.43 4.10
C LEU A 45 -13.93 -0.39 4.50
N THR A 46 -13.16 -1.30 3.91
CA THR A 46 -11.70 -1.45 4.12
C THR A 46 -10.90 -0.88 2.93
N GLY A 47 -9.58 -1.01 2.92
CA GLY A 47 -8.73 -0.71 1.78
C GLY A 47 -8.85 -1.72 0.63
N ILE A 48 -9.35 -2.93 0.91
CA ILE A 48 -9.40 -4.03 -0.05
C ILE A 48 -10.17 -3.69 -1.34
N PRO A 49 -11.39 -3.14 -1.31
CA PRO A 49 -12.10 -2.77 -2.53
C PRO A 49 -11.32 -1.78 -3.41
N TYR A 50 -10.58 -0.88 -2.81
CA TYR A 50 -9.76 0.10 -3.52
C TYR A 50 -8.52 -0.55 -4.15
N ASN A 51 -7.70 -1.22 -3.36
CA ASN A 51 -6.42 -1.76 -3.80
C ASN A 51 -6.59 -2.99 -4.70
N LYS A 52 -7.47 -3.93 -4.33
CA LYS A 52 -7.79 -5.09 -5.17
C LYS A 52 -8.53 -4.68 -6.44
N GLY A 53 -9.44 -3.70 -6.35
CA GLY A 53 -10.14 -3.15 -7.51
C GLY A 53 -9.19 -2.45 -8.49
N ALA A 54 -8.28 -1.61 -7.99
CA ALA A 54 -7.24 -1.00 -8.82
C ALA A 54 -6.35 -2.05 -9.50
N TRP A 55 -5.98 -3.11 -8.77
CA TRP A 55 -5.17 -4.19 -9.32
C TRP A 55 -5.94 -5.02 -10.37
N PHE A 56 -7.22 -5.25 -10.17
CA PHE A 56 -8.08 -5.86 -11.18
C PHE A 56 -8.16 -5.02 -12.47
N LEU A 57 -8.28 -3.70 -12.35
CA LEU A 57 -8.25 -2.81 -13.52
C LEU A 57 -6.89 -2.83 -14.24
N GLN A 58 -5.78 -2.90 -13.50
CA GLN A 58 -4.44 -3.10 -14.07
C GLN A 58 -4.32 -4.45 -14.80
N PHE A 59 -4.89 -5.51 -14.25
CA PHE A 59 -4.96 -6.81 -14.92
C PHE A 59 -5.68 -6.70 -16.26
N LEU A 60 -6.84 -6.05 -16.29
CA LEU A 60 -7.59 -5.83 -17.55
C LEU A 60 -6.79 -4.96 -18.53
N GLU A 61 -6.19 -3.87 -18.06
CA GLU A 61 -5.33 -3.00 -18.89
C GLU A 61 -4.20 -3.78 -19.56
N GLN A 62 -3.51 -4.65 -18.83
CA GLN A 62 -2.44 -5.47 -19.39
C GLN A 62 -2.93 -6.50 -20.41
N ARG A 63 -4.11 -7.08 -20.21
CA ARG A 63 -4.68 -8.08 -21.10
C ARG A 63 -5.22 -7.51 -22.40
N PHE A 64 -5.74 -6.28 -22.38
CA PHE A 64 -6.36 -5.64 -23.53
C PHE A 64 -5.48 -4.56 -24.17
N GLY A 65 -4.50 -4.05 -23.44
CA GLY A 65 -3.70 -2.87 -23.83
C GLY A 65 -4.47 -1.56 -23.69
N ARG A 66 -3.75 -0.46 -23.50
CA ARG A 66 -4.34 0.86 -23.25
C ARG A 66 -5.23 1.38 -24.37
N GLU A 67 -4.89 1.07 -25.62
CA GLU A 67 -5.68 1.50 -26.79
C GLU A 67 -7.12 0.98 -26.75
N VAL A 68 -7.33 -0.20 -26.16
CA VAL A 68 -8.66 -0.82 -26.01
C VAL A 68 -9.27 -0.52 -24.65
N PHE A 69 -8.45 -0.57 -23.61
CA PHE A 69 -8.89 -0.41 -22.23
C PHE A 69 -9.30 1.03 -21.89
N ASP A 70 -8.53 2.05 -22.30
CA ASP A 70 -8.81 3.45 -21.96
C ASP A 70 -10.16 3.94 -22.51
N PRO A 71 -10.56 3.66 -23.78
CA PRO A 71 -11.90 3.99 -24.26
C PRO A 71 -13.01 3.25 -23.52
N PHE A 72 -12.80 1.99 -23.13
CA PHE A 72 -13.75 1.23 -22.32
C PHE A 72 -13.97 1.90 -20.96
N LEU A 73 -12.89 2.22 -20.26
CA LEU A 73 -12.96 2.82 -18.92
C LEU A 73 -13.61 4.21 -18.97
N ARG A 74 -13.26 5.02 -19.97
CA ARG A 74 -13.89 6.32 -20.20
C ARG A 74 -15.39 6.18 -20.46
N GLY A 75 -15.78 5.27 -21.34
CA GLY A 75 -17.18 4.99 -21.63
C GLY A 75 -17.97 4.55 -20.39
N TRP A 76 -17.38 3.78 -19.49
CA TRP A 76 -18.02 3.42 -18.23
C TRP A 76 -18.38 4.68 -17.41
N PHE A 77 -17.44 5.61 -17.25
CA PHE A 77 -17.67 6.83 -16.48
C PHE A 77 -18.65 7.77 -17.18
N ASP A 78 -18.57 7.90 -18.51
CA ASP A 78 -19.46 8.77 -19.28
C ASP A 78 -20.91 8.27 -19.25
N ASP A 79 -21.11 6.95 -19.42
CA ASP A 79 -22.44 6.33 -19.43
C ASP A 79 -23.11 6.30 -18.04
N HIS A 80 -22.32 6.40 -16.96
CA HIS A 80 -22.82 6.33 -15.58
C HIS A 80 -22.55 7.60 -14.77
N ALA A 81 -22.29 8.73 -15.45
CA ALA A 81 -22.02 10.00 -14.79
C ALA A 81 -23.18 10.38 -13.85
N PHE A 82 -22.84 10.76 -12.61
CA PHE A 82 -23.77 11.13 -11.54
C PHE A 82 -24.79 10.06 -11.15
N GLN A 83 -24.53 8.79 -11.47
CA GLN A 83 -25.37 7.66 -11.08
C GLN A 83 -24.72 6.86 -9.95
N SER A 84 -25.54 6.21 -9.13
CA SER A 84 -25.10 5.17 -8.22
C SER A 84 -25.10 3.85 -8.97
N VAL A 85 -23.96 3.14 -8.94
CA VAL A 85 -23.78 1.87 -9.65
C VAL A 85 -23.27 0.80 -8.70
N ASN A 86 -23.49 -0.47 -9.05
CA ASN A 86 -22.99 -1.62 -8.30
C ASN A 86 -22.05 -2.48 -9.17
N SER A 87 -21.44 -3.48 -8.53
CA SER A 87 -20.48 -4.37 -9.19
C SER A 87 -21.12 -5.18 -10.32
N ASP A 88 -22.39 -5.59 -10.20
CA ASP A 88 -23.09 -6.35 -11.26
C ASP A 88 -23.24 -5.53 -12.54
N GLN A 89 -23.54 -4.23 -12.39
CA GLN A 89 -23.64 -3.30 -13.53
C GLN A 89 -22.28 -3.15 -14.21
N PHE A 90 -21.20 -3.01 -13.42
CA PHE A 90 -19.85 -2.94 -13.97
C PHE A 90 -19.48 -4.22 -14.72
N VAL A 91 -19.77 -5.39 -14.15
CA VAL A 91 -19.49 -6.70 -14.79
C VAL A 91 -20.30 -6.87 -16.07
N ALA A 92 -21.56 -6.46 -16.09
CA ALA A 92 -22.39 -6.48 -17.30
C ALA A 92 -21.81 -5.56 -18.38
N TYR A 93 -21.36 -4.36 -18.00
CA TYR A 93 -20.71 -3.42 -18.91
C TYR A 93 -19.39 -3.97 -19.47
N LEU A 94 -18.56 -4.57 -18.61
CA LEU A 94 -17.31 -5.24 -18.97
C LEU A 94 -17.54 -6.34 -20.01
N ARG A 95 -18.51 -7.22 -19.76
CA ARG A 95 -18.88 -8.31 -20.70
C ARG A 95 -19.39 -7.82 -22.03
N LYS A 96 -20.09 -6.68 -22.06
CA LYS A 96 -20.64 -6.11 -23.27
C LYS A 96 -19.59 -5.34 -24.09
N ASN A 97 -18.73 -4.56 -23.42
CA ASN A 97 -17.94 -3.53 -24.09
C ASN A 97 -16.44 -3.82 -24.17
N LEU A 98 -15.89 -4.67 -23.28
CA LEU A 98 -14.45 -4.98 -23.26
C LEU A 98 -14.16 -6.42 -23.70
N LEU A 99 -14.78 -7.43 -23.07
CA LEU A 99 -14.44 -8.84 -23.36
C LEU A 99 -14.57 -9.24 -24.83
N PRO A 100 -15.57 -8.75 -25.62
CA PRO A 100 -15.67 -9.08 -27.02
C PRO A 100 -14.54 -8.53 -27.90
N LYS A 101 -13.75 -7.57 -27.39
CA LYS A 101 -12.61 -7.01 -28.13
C LYS A 101 -11.44 -7.98 -28.26
N ASN A 102 -11.28 -8.88 -27.27
CA ASN A 102 -10.38 -10.02 -27.30
C ASN A 102 -10.94 -11.16 -26.44
N PRO A 103 -11.74 -12.07 -27.00
CA PRO A 103 -12.46 -13.10 -26.24
C PRO A 103 -11.55 -14.07 -25.48
N ASN A 104 -10.27 -14.17 -25.84
CA ASN A 104 -9.30 -15.04 -25.19
C ASN A 104 -8.42 -14.34 -24.16
N ALA A 105 -8.57 -13.02 -23.98
CA ALA A 105 -7.73 -12.24 -23.09
C ALA A 105 -7.98 -12.55 -21.61
N VAL A 106 -9.25 -12.81 -21.26
CA VAL A 106 -9.67 -13.07 -19.89
C VAL A 106 -10.73 -14.18 -19.89
N THR A 107 -10.53 -15.18 -19.06
CA THR A 107 -11.47 -16.30 -18.90
C THR A 107 -12.53 -15.99 -17.83
N GLU A 108 -13.68 -16.68 -17.88
CA GLU A 108 -14.70 -16.59 -16.83
C GLU A 108 -14.18 -17.08 -15.46
N ALA A 109 -13.24 -18.04 -15.46
CA ALA A 109 -12.60 -18.47 -14.22
C ALA A 109 -11.76 -17.36 -13.58
N GLU A 110 -10.95 -16.63 -14.36
CA GLU A 110 -10.17 -15.48 -13.88
C GLU A 110 -11.09 -14.36 -13.38
N LEU A 111 -12.20 -14.07 -14.09
CA LEU A 111 -13.18 -13.08 -13.61
C LEU A 111 -13.79 -13.48 -12.27
N THR A 112 -14.17 -14.75 -12.12
CA THR A 112 -14.72 -15.27 -10.87
C THR A 112 -13.69 -15.20 -9.75
N GLU A 113 -12.43 -15.54 -10.03
CA GLU A 113 -11.34 -15.46 -9.06
C GLU A 113 -11.13 -14.01 -8.56
N TRP A 114 -11.10 -13.03 -9.47
CA TRP A 114 -10.95 -11.62 -9.10
C TRP A 114 -12.13 -11.07 -8.31
N LEU A 115 -13.35 -11.38 -8.74
CA LEU A 115 -14.57 -10.73 -8.25
C LEU A 115 -15.13 -11.41 -7.00
N ASN A 116 -15.12 -12.75 -6.98
CA ASN A 116 -15.92 -13.55 -6.04
C ASN A 116 -15.09 -14.48 -5.17
N GLN A 117 -13.74 -14.46 -5.25
CA GLN A 117 -12.90 -15.27 -4.40
C GLN A 117 -12.02 -14.41 -3.46
N PRO A 118 -11.74 -14.89 -2.24
CA PRO A 118 -10.84 -14.23 -1.33
C PRO A 118 -9.39 -14.31 -1.83
N GLY A 119 -8.54 -13.45 -1.26
CA GLY A 119 -7.12 -13.42 -1.59
C GLY A 119 -6.81 -12.66 -2.88
N ILE A 120 -5.58 -12.85 -3.35
CA ILE A 120 -5.04 -12.24 -4.57
C ILE A 120 -4.90 -13.32 -5.62
N PRO A 121 -5.53 -13.20 -6.80
CA PRO A 121 -5.42 -14.17 -7.88
C PRO A 121 -3.97 -14.44 -8.31
N ALA A 122 -3.69 -15.68 -8.69
CA ALA A 122 -2.36 -16.05 -9.19
C ALA A 122 -2.00 -15.32 -10.49
N SER A 123 -3.01 -14.94 -11.28
CA SER A 123 -2.88 -14.17 -12.52
C SER A 123 -2.63 -12.67 -12.30
N ALA A 124 -2.62 -12.19 -11.05
CA ALA A 124 -2.43 -10.78 -10.72
C ALA A 124 -1.06 -10.26 -11.17
N PRO A 125 -1.01 -9.17 -11.96
CA PRO A 125 0.25 -8.59 -12.43
C PRO A 125 1.07 -8.04 -11.26
N ARG A 126 2.37 -8.39 -11.19
CA ARG A 126 3.26 -7.93 -10.12
C ARG A 126 3.99 -6.68 -10.55
N ALA A 127 3.88 -5.62 -9.75
CA ALA A 127 4.67 -4.42 -9.93
C ALA A 127 6.13 -4.66 -9.49
N GLN A 128 7.09 -4.11 -10.26
CA GLN A 128 8.51 -4.18 -9.95
C GLN A 128 9.17 -2.83 -10.25
N SER A 129 9.53 -2.13 -9.20
CA SER A 129 10.23 -0.84 -9.29
C SER A 129 11.74 -1.04 -9.23
N ARG A 130 12.47 -0.42 -10.16
CA ARG A 130 13.93 -0.33 -10.12
C ARG A 130 14.40 0.56 -8.96
N GLY A 131 13.63 1.61 -8.65
CA GLY A 131 13.89 2.51 -7.54
C GLY A 131 13.89 1.76 -6.20
N PHE A 132 12.99 0.80 -6.01
CA PHE A 132 12.97 -0.03 -4.81
C PHE A 132 14.10 -1.07 -4.79
N ALA A 133 14.50 -1.63 -5.91
CA ALA A 133 15.66 -2.51 -5.98
C ALA A 133 16.97 -1.82 -5.52
N VAL A 134 17.13 -0.53 -5.84
CA VAL A 134 18.27 0.28 -5.34
C VAL A 134 18.19 0.45 -3.83
N VAL A 135 17.01 0.72 -3.29
CA VAL A 135 16.76 0.86 -1.84
C VAL A 135 17.04 -0.46 -1.11
N ASP A 136 16.55 -1.59 -1.65
CA ASP A 136 16.79 -2.92 -1.08
C ASP A 136 18.30 -3.24 -1.03
N THR A 137 19.02 -2.95 -2.10
CA THR A 137 20.47 -3.13 -2.14
C THR A 137 21.17 -2.31 -1.06
N ALA A 138 20.80 -1.05 -0.91
CA ALA A 138 21.36 -0.16 0.10
C ALA A 138 21.04 -0.63 1.55
N ARG A 139 19.79 -1.07 1.76
CA ARG A 139 19.34 -1.59 3.07
C ARG A 139 20.07 -2.88 3.44
N ILE A 140 20.17 -3.83 2.54
CA ILE A 140 20.88 -5.10 2.77
C ILE A 140 22.37 -4.85 3.09
N ALA A 141 23.01 -3.96 2.32
CA ALA A 141 24.39 -3.58 2.57
C ALA A 141 24.57 -2.95 3.97
N TRP A 142 23.67 -2.06 4.39
CA TRP A 142 23.72 -1.44 5.70
C TRP A 142 23.49 -2.46 6.83
N LEU A 143 22.49 -3.32 6.72
CA LEU A 143 22.20 -4.36 7.71
C LEU A 143 23.39 -5.31 7.88
N GLY A 144 24.11 -5.60 6.79
CA GLY A 144 25.29 -6.48 6.81
C GLY A 144 26.58 -5.82 7.32
N SER A 145 26.86 -4.57 6.89
CA SER A 145 28.12 -3.87 7.18
C SER A 145 28.00 -2.82 8.29
N LYS A 146 26.79 -2.50 8.73
CA LYS A 146 26.45 -1.39 9.67
C LYS A 146 26.92 0.00 9.19
N SER A 147 27.21 0.15 7.90
CA SER A 147 27.56 1.43 7.30
C SER A 147 26.32 2.03 6.67
N VAL A 148 25.82 3.14 7.20
CA VAL A 148 24.65 3.83 6.61
C VAL A 148 24.88 4.13 5.12
N PRO A 149 23.85 4.00 4.28
CA PRO A 149 23.96 4.37 2.88
C PRO A 149 24.47 5.80 2.74
N ASN A 150 25.31 6.06 1.74
CA ASN A 150 25.89 7.38 1.55
C ASN A 150 24.79 8.44 1.39
N PRO A 151 24.73 9.49 2.25
CA PRO A 151 23.74 10.57 2.14
C PRO A 151 23.69 11.25 0.77
N GLN A 152 24.80 11.27 0.02
CA GLN A 152 24.81 11.79 -1.35
C GLN A 152 24.00 10.93 -2.31
N VAL A 153 23.97 9.60 -2.12
CA VAL A 153 23.16 8.69 -2.93
C VAL A 153 21.70 8.77 -2.53
N THR A 154 21.41 8.90 -1.25
CA THR A 154 20.05 8.92 -0.72
C THR A 154 19.39 10.31 -0.80
N SER A 155 20.15 11.38 -1.14
CA SER A 155 19.59 12.73 -1.30
C SER A 155 18.53 12.85 -2.40
N GLU A 156 18.58 11.96 -3.40
CA GLU A 156 17.62 11.88 -4.50
C GLU A 156 16.43 10.95 -4.21
N TRP A 157 16.41 10.30 -3.03
CA TRP A 157 15.33 9.38 -2.71
C TRP A 157 14.02 10.11 -2.48
N THR A 158 12.98 9.60 -3.11
CA THR A 158 11.60 10.05 -2.92
C THR A 158 11.05 9.59 -1.57
N THR A 159 9.90 10.14 -1.17
CA THR A 159 9.18 9.67 0.03
C THR A 159 8.90 8.17 -0.04
N GLN A 160 8.49 7.65 -1.21
CA GLN A 160 8.19 6.23 -1.41
C GLN A 160 9.42 5.35 -1.17
N GLN A 161 10.60 5.78 -1.61
CA GLN A 161 11.85 5.07 -1.38
C GLN A 161 12.24 5.07 0.10
N TRP A 162 12.07 6.18 0.80
CA TRP A 162 12.30 6.24 2.25
C TRP A 162 11.33 5.36 3.03
N VAL A 163 10.04 5.38 2.66
CA VAL A 163 9.02 4.49 3.21
C VAL A 163 9.42 3.04 3.03
N HIS A 164 9.78 2.65 1.79
CA HIS A 164 10.23 1.28 1.48
C HIS A 164 11.50 0.89 2.24
N PHE A 165 12.42 1.84 2.45
CA PHE A 165 13.63 1.61 3.23
C PHE A 165 13.30 1.28 4.70
N ILE A 166 12.45 2.07 5.34
CA ILE A 166 12.08 1.90 6.76
C ILE A 166 11.23 0.64 6.94
N ASP A 167 10.21 0.42 6.10
CA ASP A 167 9.34 -0.76 6.19
C ASP A 167 10.10 -2.08 6.06
N GLY A 168 11.18 -2.09 5.31
CA GLY A 168 12.02 -3.28 5.15
C GLY A 168 13.03 -3.54 6.28
N MET A 169 13.07 -2.71 7.34
CA MET A 169 14.02 -2.88 8.47
C MET A 169 13.65 -4.00 9.42
N GLY A 170 12.47 -4.58 9.31
CA GLY A 170 11.93 -5.51 10.28
C GLY A 170 11.28 -4.82 11.48
N GLU A 171 10.93 -5.61 12.49
CA GLU A 171 10.15 -5.12 13.63
C GLU A 171 10.96 -4.25 14.59
N THR A 172 12.24 -4.56 14.78
CA THR A 172 13.14 -3.86 15.70
C THR A 172 14.56 -3.76 15.14
N LEU A 173 15.27 -2.73 15.59
CA LEU A 173 16.70 -2.51 15.37
C LEU A 173 17.40 -2.32 16.73
N THR A 174 18.72 -2.29 16.76
CA THR A 174 19.44 -1.84 17.97
C THR A 174 19.35 -0.32 18.11
N VAL A 175 19.44 0.17 19.33
CA VAL A 175 19.46 1.64 19.62
C VAL A 175 20.59 2.32 18.85
N GLU A 176 21.77 1.69 18.76
CA GLU A 176 22.92 2.20 18.01
C GLU A 176 22.63 2.31 16.50
N GLN A 177 21.91 1.35 15.94
CA GLN A 177 21.50 1.37 14.53
C GLN A 177 20.53 2.53 14.27
N LEU A 178 19.56 2.72 15.15
CA LEU A 178 18.60 3.84 15.05
C LEU A 178 19.30 5.19 15.20
N ALA A 179 20.20 5.32 16.17
CA ALA A 179 20.99 6.53 16.36
C ALA A 179 21.84 6.87 15.11
N GLN A 180 22.42 5.86 14.44
CA GLN A 180 23.16 6.06 13.20
C GLN A 180 22.27 6.56 12.07
N LEU A 181 21.08 5.97 11.87
CA LEU A 181 20.13 6.39 10.86
C LEU A 181 19.62 7.79 11.13
N ASP A 182 19.28 8.08 12.37
CA ASP A 182 18.75 9.37 12.78
C ASP A 182 19.80 10.49 12.66
N ALA A 183 21.05 10.22 13.02
CA ALA A 183 22.16 11.14 12.81
C ALA A 183 22.38 11.47 11.34
N ALA A 184 22.24 10.47 10.44
CA ALA A 184 22.46 10.63 9.01
C ALA A 184 21.27 11.31 8.28
N TYR A 185 20.04 10.95 8.63
CA TYR A 185 18.86 11.29 7.82
C TYR A 185 17.83 12.17 8.54
N LYS A 186 18.00 12.41 9.84
CA LYS A 186 17.12 13.27 10.64
C LYS A 186 15.66 12.82 10.59
N PHE A 187 15.43 11.53 10.78
CA PHE A 187 14.07 10.97 10.81
C PHE A 187 13.28 11.46 12.01
N THR A 188 13.92 11.59 13.18
CA THR A 188 13.30 12.20 14.37
C THR A 188 13.06 13.68 14.11
N GLY A 189 11.81 14.11 14.27
CA GLY A 189 11.37 15.46 13.96
C GLY A 189 11.06 15.72 12.48
N THR A 190 11.06 14.69 11.64
CA THR A 190 10.70 14.85 10.22
C THR A 190 9.32 15.50 10.05
N PRO A 191 9.16 16.48 9.16
CA PRO A 191 7.86 17.04 8.83
C PRO A 191 7.01 16.12 7.92
N ASN A 192 7.61 15.07 7.35
CA ASN A 192 6.94 14.14 6.44
C ASN A 192 6.17 13.09 7.23
N GLY A 193 4.83 13.18 7.21
CA GLY A 193 3.96 12.28 7.95
C GLY A 193 4.07 10.82 7.54
N GLU A 194 4.33 10.52 6.25
CA GLU A 194 4.49 9.14 5.78
C GLU A 194 5.79 8.49 6.29
N ILE A 195 6.84 9.29 6.48
CA ILE A 195 8.08 8.82 7.14
C ILE A 195 7.86 8.71 8.65
N ALA A 196 7.26 9.72 9.28
CA ALA A 196 7.03 9.77 10.71
C ALA A 196 6.21 8.56 11.21
N MET A 197 5.12 8.22 10.52
CA MET A 197 4.25 7.09 10.89
C MET A 197 4.92 5.72 10.82
N ARG A 198 6.11 5.64 10.23
CA ARG A 198 6.92 4.42 10.14
C ARG A 198 8.13 4.46 11.06
N TRP A 199 8.79 5.60 11.13
CA TRP A 199 9.96 5.80 11.97
C TRP A 199 9.65 5.70 13.46
N TYR A 200 8.63 6.43 13.93
CA TYR A 200 8.31 6.43 15.36
C TYR A 200 7.89 5.05 15.89
N PRO A 201 7.02 4.26 15.24
CA PRO A 201 6.74 2.90 15.69
C PRO A 201 7.97 2.00 15.75
N LEU A 202 8.87 2.09 14.77
CA LEU A 202 10.14 1.35 14.77
C LEU A 202 11.04 1.78 15.94
N ALA A 203 11.19 3.09 16.16
CA ALA A 203 11.98 3.66 17.25
C ALA A 203 11.43 3.24 18.62
N ILE A 204 10.10 3.30 18.83
CA ILE A 204 9.41 2.92 20.06
C ILE A 204 9.63 1.42 20.34
N ARG A 205 9.33 0.54 19.39
CA ARG A 205 9.50 -0.90 19.56
C ARG A 205 10.95 -1.31 19.83
N SER A 206 11.89 -0.51 19.35
CA SER A 206 13.32 -0.73 19.52
C SER A 206 13.91 -0.09 20.79
N GLY A 207 13.13 0.64 21.57
CA GLY A 207 13.57 1.32 22.79
C GLY A 207 14.48 2.55 22.54
N TYR A 208 14.33 3.21 21.37
CA TYR A 208 15.07 4.44 21.04
C TYR A 208 14.40 5.66 21.67
N ALA A 209 14.77 5.95 22.93
CA ALA A 209 14.13 6.94 23.78
C ALA A 209 14.26 8.39 23.23
N GLU A 210 15.32 8.68 22.48
CA GLU A 210 15.57 10.00 21.88
C GLU A 210 14.48 10.43 20.89
N ALA A 211 13.73 9.47 20.31
CA ALA A 211 12.63 9.79 19.40
C ALA A 211 11.31 10.11 20.13
N LEU A 212 11.15 9.74 21.41
CA LEU A 212 9.86 9.86 22.13
C LEU A 212 9.32 11.29 22.24
N PRO A 213 10.12 12.32 22.56
CA PRO A 213 9.60 13.69 22.62
C PRO A 213 9.04 14.18 21.29
N ALA A 214 9.72 13.88 20.18
CA ALA A 214 9.27 14.26 18.85
C ALA A 214 8.07 13.43 18.38
N ALA A 215 7.95 12.17 18.79
CA ALA A 215 6.77 11.34 18.55
C ALA A 215 5.55 11.90 19.28
N SER A 216 5.69 12.33 20.55
CA SER A 216 4.62 12.98 21.32
C SER A 216 4.16 14.28 20.64
N GLU A 217 5.08 15.16 20.29
CA GLU A 217 4.75 16.39 19.55
C GLU A 217 4.03 16.11 18.23
N PHE A 218 4.45 15.06 17.52
CA PHE A 218 3.81 14.68 16.25
C PHE A 218 2.35 14.26 16.46
N ILE A 219 2.05 13.38 17.41
CA ILE A 219 0.66 12.92 17.65
C ILE A 219 -0.24 14.02 18.22
N GLU A 220 0.30 14.98 18.97
CA GLU A 220 -0.46 16.14 19.48
C GLU A 220 -0.82 17.12 18.34
N ARG A 221 0.04 17.26 17.35
CA ARG A 221 -0.12 18.21 16.24
C ARG A 221 -0.90 17.64 15.07
N VAL A 222 -0.81 16.33 14.81
CA VAL A 222 -1.37 15.67 13.63
C VAL A 222 -2.65 14.95 13.97
N GLY A 223 -3.79 15.44 13.47
CA GLY A 223 -5.11 14.84 13.70
C GLY A 223 -5.49 13.68 12.75
N ARG A 224 -4.65 13.36 11.76
CA ARG A 224 -4.97 12.31 10.77
C ARG A 224 -4.75 10.92 11.35
N ARG A 225 -5.84 10.18 11.59
CA ARG A 225 -5.82 8.84 12.20
C ARG A 225 -4.80 7.90 11.54
N LYS A 226 -4.76 7.80 10.20
CA LYS A 226 -3.81 6.97 9.46
C LYS A 226 -2.35 7.18 9.93
N LEU A 227 -1.97 8.42 10.21
CA LEU A 227 -0.57 8.77 10.54
C LEU A 227 -0.23 8.54 12.01
N ILE A 228 -1.20 8.63 12.92
CA ILE A 228 -0.96 8.57 14.36
C ILE A 228 -1.23 7.19 14.97
N MET A 229 -2.18 6.42 14.42
CA MET A 229 -2.55 5.11 14.98
C MET A 229 -1.37 4.13 15.09
N PRO A 230 -0.49 3.96 14.10
CA PRO A 230 0.67 3.08 14.23
C PRO A 230 1.59 3.44 15.40
N ILE A 231 1.68 4.74 15.74
CA ILE A 231 2.48 5.23 16.87
C ILE A 231 1.81 4.83 18.18
N TYR A 232 0.49 5.05 18.33
CA TYR A 232 -0.25 4.60 19.51
C TYR A 232 -0.19 3.09 19.70
N GLU A 233 -0.34 2.32 18.63
CA GLU A 233 -0.25 0.85 18.66
C GLU A 233 1.15 0.36 19.09
N ALA A 234 2.20 1.09 18.75
CA ALA A 234 3.53 0.79 19.25
C ALA A 234 3.67 1.14 20.73
N LEU A 235 3.19 2.33 21.17
CA LEU A 235 3.26 2.78 22.55
C LEU A 235 2.56 1.82 23.51
N VAL A 236 1.31 1.41 23.23
CA VAL A 236 0.55 0.52 24.12
C VAL A 236 1.17 -0.88 24.29
N LYS A 237 2.13 -1.24 23.44
CA LYS A 237 2.87 -2.50 23.53
C LYS A 237 4.18 -2.38 24.32
N THR A 238 4.52 -1.18 24.79
CA THR A 238 5.73 -0.91 25.57
C THR A 238 5.38 -0.49 27.00
N PRO A 239 6.25 -0.76 27.99
CA PRO A 239 6.01 -0.36 29.39
C PRO A 239 5.85 1.15 29.56
N GLU A 240 6.51 1.95 28.74
CA GLU A 240 6.49 3.40 28.74
C GLU A 240 5.17 3.98 28.19
N GLY A 241 4.37 3.17 27.51
CA GLY A 241 3.10 3.57 26.89
C GLY A 241 1.86 3.26 27.76
N LEU A 242 2.07 2.62 28.91
CA LEU A 242 1.05 2.34 29.92
C LEU A 242 1.14 3.37 31.04
#